data_bc7d05093a0a50386f3edc073311c4b2
#
_entry.id   bc7d05093a0a50386f3edc073311c4b2
#
_cell.length_a   1.000
_cell.length_b   1.000
_cell.length_c   1.000
_cell.angle_alpha   90.00
_cell.angle_beta   90.00
_cell.angle_gamma   90.00
#
_symmetry.space_group_name_H-M   'P 1'
#
loop_
_entity.id
_entity.type
_entity.pdbx_description
1 polymer ?
#
loop_
_entity_poly.entity_id
_entity_poly.type
_entity_poly.pdbx_seq_one_letter_code
_entity_poly.pdbx_strand_id
1 'polypeptide(L)'
;MISELSIGFSRDVDMSALSFQTFCIEFYSRHIQKPSPEVFTMFKDSGLLEMLKTDYEDLHGMGMEALMQFFDEYLAKELAQ
;
A
#
# COMPACT_ATOMS: atom_id res chain seq x y z
N MET A 1 17.54 -25.67 -9.80
CA MET A 1 16.11 -25.98 -9.82
C MET A 1 15.48 -25.73 -8.48
N ILE A 2 15.92 -26.48 -7.51
CA ILE A 2 15.30 -26.41 -6.19
C ILE A 2 15.48 -25.06 -5.57
N SER A 3 16.65 -24.48 -5.72
CA SER A 3 16.90 -23.17 -5.16
C SER A 3 15.97 -22.13 -5.77
N GLU A 4 15.63 -22.34 -7.03
CA GLU A 4 14.71 -21.43 -7.68
C GLU A 4 13.33 -21.48 -7.03
N LEU A 5 12.92 -22.67 -6.63
CA LEU A 5 11.63 -22.81 -5.98
C LEU A 5 11.62 -22.09 -4.65
N SER A 6 12.71 -22.21 -3.91
CA SER A 6 12.80 -21.53 -2.62
C SER A 6 12.73 -20.02 -2.82
N ILE A 7 13.47 -19.53 -3.79
CA ILE A 7 13.48 -18.11 -4.07
C ILE A 7 12.10 -17.64 -4.51
N GLY A 8 11.44 -18.44 -5.32
CA GLY A 8 10.11 -18.09 -5.77
C GLY A 8 9.14 -18.00 -4.61
N PHE A 9 9.29 -18.87 -3.65
CA PHE A 9 8.44 -18.88 -2.50
C PHE A 9 8.59 -17.59 -1.70
N SER A 10 9.83 -17.19 -1.46
CA SER A 10 10.08 -15.94 -0.75
C SER A 10 9.51 -14.76 -1.49
N ARG A 11 9.67 -14.74 -2.79
CA ARG A 11 9.17 -13.65 -3.60
C ARG A 11 7.66 -13.57 -3.57
N ASP A 12 6.99 -14.70 -3.44
CA ASP A 12 5.53 -14.68 -3.36
C ASP A 12 5.06 -13.87 -2.17
N VAL A 13 5.72 -14.03 -1.04
CA VAL A 13 5.38 -13.26 0.15
C VAL A 13 5.62 -11.77 -0.09
N ASP A 14 6.80 -11.46 -0.63
CA ASP A 14 7.13 -10.08 -0.93
C ASP A 14 6.18 -9.49 -1.95
N MET A 15 5.83 -10.28 -2.96
CA MET A 15 4.96 -9.79 -4.02
C MET A 15 3.55 -9.53 -3.52
N SER A 16 3.11 -10.26 -2.51
CA SER A 16 1.78 -10.00 -1.93
C SER A 16 1.72 -8.61 -1.33
N ALA A 17 2.72 -8.25 -0.54
CA ALA A 17 2.77 -6.93 0.06
C ALA A 17 2.95 -5.87 -1.02
N LEU A 18 3.77 -6.16 -2.00
CA LEU A 18 4.01 -5.22 -3.10
C LEU A 18 2.74 -5.01 -3.91
N SER A 19 2.03 -6.08 -4.19
CA SER A 19 0.77 -6.00 -4.93
C SER A 19 -0.25 -5.20 -4.13
N PHE A 20 -0.28 -5.38 -2.82
CA PHE A 20 -1.18 -4.65 -1.98
C PHE A 20 -0.87 -3.15 -2.00
N GLN A 21 0.42 -2.81 -1.95
CA GLN A 21 0.83 -1.41 -2.04
C GLN A 21 0.37 -0.79 -3.36
N THR A 22 0.61 -1.50 -4.44
CA THR A 22 0.21 -1.02 -5.76
C THR A 22 -1.29 -0.87 -5.85
N PHE A 23 -2.00 -1.83 -5.34
CA PHE A 23 -3.46 -1.83 -5.30
C PHE A 23 -3.97 -0.59 -4.58
N CYS A 24 -3.43 -0.34 -3.40
CA CYS A 24 -3.87 0.79 -2.60
C CYS A 24 -3.58 2.12 -3.29
N ILE A 25 -2.42 2.22 -3.92
CA ILE A 25 -2.08 3.43 -4.65
C ILE A 25 -3.05 3.67 -5.80
N GLU A 26 -3.35 2.62 -6.56
CA GLU A 26 -4.26 2.76 -7.69
C GLU A 26 -5.66 3.12 -7.25
N PHE A 27 -6.17 2.47 -6.23
CA PHE A 27 -7.51 2.75 -5.76
C PHE A 27 -7.59 4.14 -5.14
N TYR A 28 -6.60 4.51 -4.36
CA TYR A 28 -6.60 5.83 -3.76
C TYR A 28 -6.44 6.92 -4.81
N SER A 29 -5.68 6.63 -5.85
CA SER A 29 -5.54 7.54 -6.98
C SER A 29 -6.90 7.88 -7.57
N ARG A 30 -7.74 6.89 -7.74
CA ARG A 30 -9.09 7.11 -8.25
C ARG A 30 -9.95 7.83 -7.23
N HIS A 31 -9.76 7.48 -5.98
CA HIS A 31 -10.56 8.05 -4.90
C HIS A 31 -10.38 9.57 -4.80
N ILE A 32 -9.16 10.05 -4.91
CA ILE A 32 -8.89 11.48 -4.79
C ILE A 32 -8.66 12.13 -6.15
N GLN A 33 -8.74 11.36 -7.23
CA GLN A 33 -8.63 11.85 -8.59
C GLN A 33 -7.30 12.53 -8.84
N LYS A 34 -6.23 11.86 -8.48
CA LYS A 34 -4.87 12.31 -8.75
C LYS A 34 -4.09 11.20 -9.42
N PRO A 35 -3.04 11.55 -10.18
CA PRO A 35 -2.25 10.51 -10.86
C PRO A 35 -1.55 9.60 -9.86
N SER A 36 -1.38 8.34 -10.24
CA SER A 36 -0.74 7.35 -9.39
C SER A 36 0.65 7.76 -8.92
N PRO A 37 1.50 8.34 -9.79
CA PRO A 37 2.83 8.74 -9.33
C PRO A 37 2.78 9.77 -8.20
N GLU A 38 1.80 10.65 -8.25
CA GLU A 38 1.63 11.66 -7.20
C GLU A 38 1.21 10.99 -5.90
N VAL A 39 0.28 10.05 -6.00
CA VAL A 39 -0.18 9.30 -4.83
C VAL A 39 0.96 8.48 -4.24
N PHE A 40 1.76 7.88 -5.10
CA PHE A 40 2.91 7.12 -4.63
C PHE A 40 3.83 8.00 -3.79
N THR A 41 4.10 9.22 -4.25
CA THR A 41 4.94 10.14 -3.51
C THR A 41 4.32 10.51 -2.18
N MET A 42 3.02 10.75 -2.16
CA MET A 42 2.33 11.06 -0.91
C MET A 42 2.45 9.91 0.09
N PHE A 43 2.24 8.69 -0.39
CA PHE A 43 2.33 7.52 0.48
C PHE A 43 3.75 7.33 0.99
N LYS A 44 4.73 7.55 0.12
CA LYS A 44 6.12 7.37 0.49
C LYS A 44 6.54 8.42 1.52
N ASP A 45 6.23 9.67 1.26
CA ASP A 45 6.68 10.76 2.12
C ASP A 45 6.00 10.75 3.48
N SER A 46 4.79 10.27 3.54
CA SER A 46 4.03 10.24 4.79
C SER A 46 4.33 9.01 5.64
N GLY A 47 5.04 8.03 5.09
CA GLY A 47 5.30 6.78 5.78
C GLY A 47 4.21 5.75 5.58
N LEU A 48 3.16 6.10 4.86
CA LEU A 48 2.06 5.17 4.65
C LEU A 48 2.48 3.99 3.79
N LEU A 49 3.35 4.23 2.81
CA LEU A 49 3.83 3.16 1.95
C LEU A 49 4.51 2.06 2.76
N GLU A 50 5.34 2.48 3.70
CA GLU A 50 6.03 1.53 4.56
C GLU A 50 5.05 0.82 5.47
N MET A 51 4.05 1.52 5.97
CA MET A 51 3.04 0.93 6.83
C MET A 51 2.27 -0.15 6.10
N LEU A 52 1.96 0.06 4.82
CA LEU A 52 1.24 -0.94 4.03
C LEU A 52 2.02 -2.25 3.96
N LYS A 53 3.32 -2.16 4.01
CA LYS A 53 4.16 -3.34 3.99
C LYS A 53 4.27 -3.97 5.37
N THR A 54 4.51 -3.15 6.38
CA THR A 54 4.71 -3.62 7.73
C THR A 54 3.43 -4.19 8.33
N ASP A 55 2.31 -3.51 8.10
CA ASP A 55 1.03 -3.90 8.67
C ASP A 55 0.13 -4.59 7.65
N TYR A 56 0.73 -5.23 6.68
CA TYR A 56 0.00 -5.87 5.60
C TYR A 56 -1.09 -6.80 6.11
N GLU A 57 -0.75 -7.61 7.11
CA GLU A 57 -1.70 -8.60 7.62
C GLU A 57 -2.97 -7.96 8.14
N ASP A 58 -2.82 -6.86 8.85
CA ASP A 58 -3.97 -6.17 9.40
C ASP A 58 -4.73 -5.39 8.35
N LEU A 59 -4.00 -4.71 7.50
CA LEU A 59 -4.62 -3.78 6.56
C LEU A 59 -5.30 -4.48 5.40
N HIS A 60 -4.71 -5.57 4.91
CA HIS A 60 -5.27 -6.20 3.73
C HIS A 60 -6.61 -6.87 4.02
N GLY A 61 -6.94 -7.03 5.28
CA GLY A 61 -8.24 -7.58 5.65
C GLY A 61 -9.35 -6.55 5.72
N MET A 62 -8.99 -5.28 5.63
CA MET A 62 -10.00 -4.22 5.67
C MET A 62 -10.72 -4.11 4.33
N GLY A 63 -11.99 -3.70 4.39
CA GLY A 63 -12.72 -3.43 3.17
C GLY A 63 -12.17 -2.19 2.47
N MET A 64 -12.46 -2.08 1.18
CA MET A 64 -11.90 -0.99 0.38
C MET A 64 -12.35 0.37 0.91
N GLU A 65 -13.61 0.48 1.30
CA GLU A 65 -14.12 1.75 1.83
C GLU A 65 -13.40 2.14 3.11
N ALA A 66 -13.20 1.17 3.98
CA ALA A 66 -12.51 1.42 5.24
C ALA A 66 -11.06 1.84 4.98
N LEU A 67 -10.42 1.21 4.00
CA LEU A 67 -9.05 1.58 3.65
C LEU A 67 -8.98 3.01 3.11
N MET A 68 -9.92 3.36 2.25
CA MET A 68 -9.92 4.70 1.68
C MET A 68 -10.09 5.74 2.78
N GLN A 69 -10.99 5.49 3.70
CA GLN A 69 -11.21 6.41 4.81
C GLN A 69 -9.98 6.47 5.71
N PHE A 70 -9.36 5.33 5.96
CA PHE A 70 -8.15 5.28 6.77
C PHE A 70 -7.04 6.11 6.13
N PHE A 71 -6.88 5.98 4.81
CA PHE A 71 -5.85 6.75 4.12
C PHE A 71 -6.15 8.23 4.15
N ASP A 72 -7.43 8.61 3.97
CA ASP A 72 -7.81 10.01 4.03
C ASP A 72 -7.43 10.61 5.38
N GLU A 73 -7.75 9.92 6.44
CA GLU A 73 -7.47 10.42 7.78
C GLU A 73 -5.99 10.44 8.08
N TYR A 74 -5.30 9.38 7.67
CA TYR A 74 -3.86 9.30 7.91
C TYR A 74 -3.11 10.41 7.18
N LEU A 75 -3.42 10.59 5.91
CA LEU A 75 -2.72 11.59 5.11
C LEU A 75 -3.07 13.01 5.52
N ALA A 76 -4.32 13.25 5.89
CA ALA A 76 -4.70 14.57 6.37
C ALA A 76 -3.92 14.92 7.63
N LYS A 77 -3.74 13.96 8.51
CA LYS A 77 -3.02 14.17 9.74
C LYS A 77 -1.53 14.42 9.48
N GLU A 78 -0.93 13.61 8.61
CA GLU A 78 0.49 13.73 8.34
C GLU A 78 0.82 14.95 7.52
N LEU A 79 -0.01 15.29 6.56
CA LEU A 79 0.28 16.39 5.67
C LEU A 79 -0.16 17.74 6.24
N ALA A 80 -0.99 17.73 7.26
CA ALA A 80 -1.42 18.96 7.89
C ALA A 80 -0.33 19.55 8.79
N GLN A 81 0.70 18.78 9.04
CA GLN A 81 1.81 19.25 9.84
C GLN A 81 2.89 19.90 8.98
#